data_31a6372277ceda48bb997ff1f9fe917d
#
_entry.id   31a6372277ceda48bb997ff1f9fe917d
#
_cell.length_a   1.000
_cell.length_b   1.000
_cell.length_c   1.000
_cell.angle_alpha   90.00
_cell.angle_beta   90.00
_cell.angle_gamma   90.00
#
_symmetry.space_group_name_H-M   'P 1'
#
loop_
_entity.id
_entity.type
_entity.pdbx_description
1 polymer ?
#
loop_
_entity_poly.entity_id
_entity_poly.type
_entity_poly.pdbx_seq_one_letter_code
_entity_poly.pdbx_strand_id
1 'polypeptide(L)'
;MRGEYSTKQRSLILEFIKESGSHITVSDIVNGLKAQGHCVGVATVYRALDRLVSTGEIRKFVIDEKSGACYQYARDTECNRHFHLKCIKCGRLIHLSCEFLSQMEGHILKDHGFTVSPGKTVIYGICNDCGNAKSGENVGLPCHGHKCEK
;
A
#
# COMPACT_ATOMS: atom_id res chain seq x y z
N MET A 1 24.09 12.11 -20.70
CA MET A 1 24.23 10.81 -20.00
C MET A 1 23.59 10.73 -18.61
N ARG A 2 23.68 11.72 -17.73
CA ARG A 2 22.99 11.67 -16.41
C ARG A 2 21.45 11.70 -16.49
N GLY A 3 20.86 12.36 -17.47
CA GLY A 3 19.40 12.45 -17.64
C GLY A 3 18.74 11.15 -18.09
N GLU A 4 19.38 10.39 -18.94
CA GLU A 4 18.84 9.15 -19.53
C GLU A 4 18.83 8.00 -18.50
N TYR A 5 19.85 7.90 -17.69
CA TYR A 5 19.91 6.92 -16.60
C TYR A 5 18.84 7.18 -15.51
N SER A 6 18.62 8.44 -15.15
CA SER A 6 17.57 8.85 -14.23
C SER A 6 16.17 8.52 -14.76
N THR A 7 15.96 8.63 -16.08
CA THR A 7 14.68 8.30 -16.72
C THR A 7 14.42 6.80 -16.71
N LYS A 8 15.42 5.97 -17.02
CA LYS A 8 15.31 4.51 -16.96
C LYS A 8 14.98 3.99 -15.57
N GLN A 9 15.65 4.52 -14.54
CA GLN A 9 15.38 4.14 -13.15
C GLN A 9 13.97 4.56 -12.71
N ARG A 10 13.51 5.74 -13.12
CA ARG A 10 12.14 6.20 -12.83
C ARG A 10 11.09 5.30 -13.48
N SER A 11 11.28 4.93 -14.76
CA SER A 11 10.36 4.01 -15.46
C SER A 11 10.32 2.65 -14.78
N LEU A 12 11.47 2.10 -14.39
CA LEU A 12 11.55 0.83 -13.67
C LEU A 12 10.78 0.86 -12.34
N ILE A 13 10.95 1.93 -11.56
CA ILE A 13 10.23 2.13 -10.30
C ILE A 13 8.73 2.24 -10.55
N LEU A 14 8.31 3.00 -11.57
CA LEU A 14 6.90 3.15 -11.91
C LEU A 14 6.25 1.83 -12.32
N GLU A 15 6.93 1.02 -13.13
CA GLU A 15 6.45 -0.30 -13.54
C GLU A 15 6.31 -1.23 -12.34
N PHE A 16 7.30 -1.26 -11.45
CA PHE A 16 7.21 -2.03 -10.21
C PHE A 16 6.00 -1.64 -9.35
N ILE A 17 5.70 -0.32 -9.25
CA ILE A 17 4.52 0.17 -8.52
C ILE A 17 3.22 -0.27 -9.19
N LYS A 18 3.15 -0.24 -10.53
CA LYS A 18 1.98 -0.69 -11.30
C LYS A 18 1.70 -2.18 -11.10
N GLU A 19 2.75 -2.99 -11.19
CA GLU A 19 2.65 -4.45 -11.06
C GLU A 19 2.27 -4.90 -9.65
N SER A 20 2.64 -4.12 -8.63
CA SER A 20 2.32 -4.45 -7.24
C SER A 20 0.82 -4.43 -6.94
N GLY A 21 0.03 -3.62 -7.66
CA GLY A 21 -1.43 -3.51 -7.50
C GLY A 21 -1.89 -3.15 -6.09
N SER A 22 -0.99 -2.69 -5.22
CA SER A 22 -1.24 -2.41 -3.82
C SER A 22 -0.46 -1.19 -3.34
N HIS A 23 -0.70 -0.80 -2.08
CA HIS A 23 0.13 0.20 -1.42
C HIS A 23 1.49 -0.39 -1.04
N ILE A 24 2.57 0.23 -1.50
CA ILE A 24 3.92 -0.23 -1.22
C ILE A 24 4.77 0.86 -0.58
N THR A 25 5.70 0.45 0.27
CA THR A 25 6.66 1.34 0.92
C THR A 25 7.94 1.49 0.09
N VAL A 26 8.78 2.46 0.44
CA VAL A 26 10.13 2.58 -0.16
C VAL A 26 10.95 1.30 0.03
N SER A 27 10.83 0.66 1.19
CA SER A 27 11.54 -0.59 1.49
C SER A 27 11.07 -1.72 0.59
N ASP A 28 9.76 -1.83 0.31
CA ASP A 28 9.22 -2.83 -0.61
C ASP A 28 9.76 -2.62 -2.02
N ILE A 29 9.83 -1.37 -2.49
CA ILE A 29 10.38 -1.03 -3.81
C ILE A 29 11.85 -1.42 -3.91
N VAL A 30 12.67 -1.02 -2.93
CA VAL A 30 14.11 -1.32 -2.94
C VAL A 30 14.36 -2.82 -2.91
N ASN A 31 13.68 -3.54 -2.02
CA ASN A 31 13.84 -4.99 -1.87
C ASN A 31 13.31 -5.76 -3.09
N GLY A 32 12.15 -5.35 -3.61
CA GLY A 32 11.56 -5.98 -4.79
C GLY A 32 12.41 -5.79 -6.04
N LEU A 33 12.90 -4.58 -6.30
CA LEU A 33 13.79 -4.32 -7.43
C LEU A 33 15.13 -5.06 -7.28
N LYS A 34 15.65 -5.17 -6.06
CA LYS A 34 16.87 -5.97 -5.80
C LYS A 34 16.64 -7.46 -6.09
N ALA A 35 15.49 -8.01 -5.73
CA ALA A 35 15.12 -9.40 -6.05
C ALA A 35 14.99 -9.63 -7.56
N GLN A 36 14.63 -8.63 -8.34
CA GLN A 36 14.61 -8.66 -9.82
C GLN A 36 15.99 -8.39 -10.46
N GLY A 37 17.06 -8.28 -9.66
CA GLY A 37 18.41 -8.02 -10.14
C GLY A 37 18.75 -6.55 -10.39
N HIS A 38 17.88 -5.63 -9.97
CA HIS A 38 18.08 -4.18 -10.13
C HIS A 38 18.53 -3.52 -8.82
N CYS A 39 19.78 -3.07 -8.76
CA CYS A 39 20.29 -2.34 -7.60
C CYS A 39 19.98 -0.85 -7.75
N VAL A 40 18.94 -0.37 -7.06
CA VAL A 40 18.57 1.05 -7.02
C VAL A 40 18.76 1.57 -5.59
N GLY A 41 19.54 2.65 -5.44
CA GLY A 41 19.78 3.25 -4.13
C GLY A 41 18.53 3.95 -3.57
N VAL A 42 18.33 3.89 -2.25
CA VAL A 42 17.20 4.47 -1.53
C VAL A 42 16.96 5.95 -1.90
N ALA A 43 18.04 6.75 -1.96
CA ALA A 43 17.95 8.17 -2.33
C ALA A 43 17.44 8.38 -3.77
N THR A 44 17.74 7.45 -4.67
CA THR A 44 17.23 7.48 -6.05
C THR A 44 15.76 7.14 -6.10
N VAL A 45 15.33 6.15 -5.29
CA VAL A 45 13.91 5.80 -5.17
C VAL A 45 13.11 6.99 -4.65
N TYR A 46 13.55 7.67 -3.59
CA TYR A 46 12.86 8.87 -3.09
C TYR A 46 12.72 9.95 -4.14
N ARG A 47 13.80 10.30 -4.87
CA ARG A 47 13.75 11.31 -5.94
C ARG A 47 12.83 10.94 -7.09
N ALA A 48 12.78 9.65 -7.45
CA ALA A 48 11.86 9.17 -8.47
C ALA A 48 10.41 9.26 -7.99
N LEU A 49 10.13 8.85 -6.75
CA LEU A 49 8.80 8.91 -6.14
C LEU A 49 8.28 10.35 -6.04
N ASP A 50 9.09 11.29 -5.56
CA ASP A 50 8.70 12.70 -5.48
C ASP A 50 8.32 13.26 -6.87
N ARG A 51 9.05 12.87 -7.90
CA ARG A 51 8.74 13.28 -9.28
C ARG A 51 7.46 12.61 -9.79
N LEU A 52 7.28 11.32 -9.55
CA LEU A 52 6.07 10.59 -9.97
C LEU A 52 4.81 11.10 -9.25
N VAL A 53 4.93 11.51 -7.99
CA VAL A 53 3.85 12.18 -7.25
C VAL A 53 3.55 13.55 -7.85
N SER A 54 4.59 14.35 -8.16
CA SER A 54 4.41 15.69 -8.74
C SER A 54 3.79 15.67 -10.13
N THR A 55 4.02 14.61 -10.90
CA THR A 55 3.38 14.40 -12.22
C THR A 55 2.00 13.73 -12.12
N GLY A 56 1.57 13.32 -10.94
CA GLY A 56 0.27 12.67 -10.73
C GLY A 56 0.22 11.21 -11.21
N GLU A 57 1.37 10.59 -11.50
CA GLU A 57 1.44 9.19 -11.94
C GLU A 57 1.24 8.20 -10.79
N ILE A 58 1.62 8.60 -9.58
CA ILE A 58 1.39 7.84 -8.35
C ILE A 58 0.80 8.74 -7.26
N ARG A 59 0.14 8.13 -6.28
CA ARG A 59 -0.36 8.77 -5.07
C ARG A 59 0.52 8.43 -3.89
N LYS A 60 0.76 9.42 -3.03
CA LYS A 60 1.45 9.25 -1.76
C LYS A 60 0.44 9.28 -0.62
N PHE A 61 0.48 8.29 0.24
CA PHE A 61 -0.36 8.18 1.42
C PHE A 61 0.53 8.30 2.67
N VAL A 62 0.34 9.36 3.44
CA VAL A 62 0.96 9.54 4.74
C VAL A 62 -0.15 9.42 5.77
N ILE A 63 -0.15 8.33 6.53
CA ILE A 63 -1.23 8.02 7.47
C ILE A 63 -0.85 8.49 8.87
N ASP A 64 0.43 8.37 9.21
CA ASP A 64 1.03 8.89 10.44
C ASP A 64 2.51 9.24 10.22
N GLU A 65 3.05 10.12 11.06
CA GLU A 65 4.43 10.59 10.94
C GLU A 65 5.49 9.52 11.23
N LYS A 66 5.12 8.45 11.95
CA LYS A 66 6.06 7.41 12.41
C LYS A 66 6.18 6.23 11.44
N SER A 67 5.14 5.97 10.66
CA SER A 67 5.06 4.76 9.81
C SER A 67 5.59 4.95 8.40
N GLY A 68 6.05 6.15 8.05
CA GLY A 68 6.48 6.47 6.69
C GLY A 68 5.33 6.57 5.68
N ALA A 69 5.69 6.81 4.43
CA ALA A 69 4.75 6.96 3.34
C ALA A 69 4.58 5.64 2.56
N CYS A 70 3.36 5.38 2.10
CA CYS A 70 3.05 4.37 1.11
C CYS A 70 2.74 5.03 -0.23
N TYR A 71 2.98 4.31 -1.31
CA TYR A 71 2.79 4.78 -2.68
C TYR A 71 1.92 3.79 -3.45
N GLN A 72 1.09 4.30 -4.35
CA GLN A 72 0.21 3.52 -5.19
C GLN A 72 0.08 4.16 -6.57
N TYR A 73 -0.15 3.35 -7.59
CA TYR A 73 -0.41 3.86 -8.94
C TYR A 73 -1.71 4.68 -8.99
N ALA A 74 -1.67 5.86 -9.59
CA ALA A 74 -2.77 6.84 -9.49
C ALA A 74 -4.05 6.42 -10.23
N ARG A 75 -3.95 5.54 -11.22
CA ARG A 75 -5.12 5.04 -11.98
C ARG A 75 -5.88 3.92 -11.29
N ASP A 76 -5.36 3.42 -10.18
CA ASP A 76 -6.08 2.45 -9.35
C ASP A 76 -7.19 3.19 -8.57
N THR A 77 -8.34 3.33 -9.21
CA THR A 77 -9.49 4.12 -8.71
C THR A 77 -10.27 3.44 -7.60
N GLU A 78 -9.99 2.16 -7.35
CA GLU A 78 -10.74 1.34 -6.40
C GLU A 78 -10.43 1.65 -4.93
N CYS A 79 -9.29 2.30 -4.65
CA CYS A 79 -8.87 2.64 -3.28
C CYS A 79 -9.84 3.52 -2.48
N ASN A 80 -10.72 4.26 -3.15
CA ASN A 80 -11.71 5.09 -2.46
C ASN A 80 -12.90 4.28 -1.93
N ARG A 81 -13.02 3.00 -2.31
CA ARG A 81 -14.14 2.11 -1.97
C ARG A 81 -13.81 1.07 -0.91
N HIS A 82 -12.54 0.98 -0.50
CA HIS A 82 -12.10 -0.06 0.43
C HIS A 82 -11.60 0.54 1.73
N PHE A 83 -11.84 -0.15 2.82
CA PHE A 83 -11.15 0.11 4.08
C PHE A 83 -9.68 -0.29 3.97
N HIS A 84 -8.86 0.29 4.81
CA HIS A 84 -7.43 0.00 4.84
C HIS A 84 -7.00 -0.52 6.20
N LEU A 85 -6.13 -1.54 6.20
CA LEU A 85 -5.44 -1.99 7.40
C LEU A 85 -4.00 -1.48 7.36
N LYS A 86 -3.53 -0.87 8.43
CA LYS A 86 -2.15 -0.38 8.58
C LYS A 86 -1.43 -1.16 9.67
N CYS A 87 -0.35 -1.85 9.30
CA CYS A 87 0.52 -2.47 10.28
C CYS A 87 1.39 -1.42 10.98
N ILE A 88 1.29 -1.32 12.30
CA ILE A 88 2.08 -0.37 13.10
C ILE A 88 3.55 -0.75 13.22
N LYS A 89 3.92 -2.00 12.91
CA LYS A 89 5.31 -2.47 12.96
C LYS A 89 6.06 -2.28 11.66
N CYS A 90 5.52 -2.77 10.53
CA CYS A 90 6.22 -2.72 9.24
C CYS A 90 5.71 -1.62 8.30
N GLY A 91 4.64 -0.90 8.69
CA GLY A 91 4.08 0.17 7.87
C GLY A 91 3.27 -0.30 6.66
N ARG A 92 3.14 -1.61 6.43
CA ARG A 92 2.36 -2.15 5.29
C ARG A 92 0.92 -1.68 5.37
N LEU A 93 0.39 -1.23 4.25
CA LEU A 93 -1.01 -0.86 4.07
C LEU A 93 -1.68 -1.93 3.19
N ILE A 94 -2.79 -2.49 3.67
CA ILE A 94 -3.52 -3.60 3.04
C ILE A 94 -4.93 -3.14 2.74
N HIS A 95 -5.44 -3.42 1.54
CA HIS A 95 -6.84 -3.21 1.21
C HIS A 95 -7.71 -4.25 1.92
N LEU A 96 -8.80 -3.81 2.49
CA LEU A 96 -9.75 -4.67 3.15
C LEU A 96 -11.12 -4.60 2.47
N SER A 97 -11.44 -5.63 1.70
CA SER A 97 -12.77 -5.87 1.18
C SER A 97 -13.45 -6.91 2.07
N CYS A 98 -14.40 -6.47 2.88
CA CYS A 98 -15.08 -7.32 3.86
C CYS A 98 -16.56 -6.94 3.93
N GLU A 99 -17.43 -7.91 3.70
CA GLU A 99 -18.87 -7.70 3.71
C GLU A 99 -19.40 -7.24 5.09
N PHE A 100 -18.78 -7.70 6.17
CA PHE A 100 -19.10 -7.25 7.53
C PHE A 100 -18.89 -5.74 7.70
N LEU A 101 -17.86 -5.16 7.10
CA LEU A 101 -17.64 -3.72 7.16
C LEU A 101 -18.68 -2.93 6.37
N SER A 102 -19.19 -3.48 5.28
CA SER A 102 -20.31 -2.87 4.55
C SER A 102 -21.60 -2.86 5.39
N GLN A 103 -21.83 -3.90 6.17
CA GLN A 103 -22.95 -3.93 7.13
C GLN A 103 -22.74 -2.91 8.27
N MET A 104 -21.51 -2.76 8.74
CA MET A 104 -21.16 -1.73 9.74
C MET A 104 -21.40 -0.31 9.22
N GLU A 105 -21.06 -0.03 7.95
CA GLU A 105 -21.37 1.27 7.32
C GLU A 105 -22.87 1.54 7.33
N GLY A 106 -23.67 0.54 6.96
CA GLY A 106 -25.14 0.63 6.97
C GLY A 106 -25.70 0.88 8.37
N HIS A 107 -25.18 0.21 9.39
CA HIS A 107 -25.54 0.44 10.78
C HIS A 107 -25.20 1.87 11.25
N ILE A 108 -23.97 2.32 10.99
CA ILE A 108 -23.53 3.67 11.38
C ILE A 108 -24.39 4.74 10.71
N LEU A 109 -24.72 4.57 9.43
CA LEU A 109 -25.60 5.51 8.74
C LEU A 109 -26.99 5.52 9.34
N LYS A 110 -27.58 4.36 9.57
CA LYS A 110 -28.97 4.22 10.03
C LYS A 110 -29.16 4.69 11.48
N ASP A 111 -28.28 4.26 12.37
CA ASP A 111 -28.48 4.40 13.82
C ASP A 111 -27.78 5.65 14.37
N HIS A 112 -26.76 6.16 13.67
CA HIS A 112 -25.99 7.33 14.08
C HIS A 112 -26.05 8.51 13.10
N GLY A 113 -26.73 8.35 11.94
CA GLY A 113 -26.84 9.42 10.94
C GLY A 113 -25.49 9.85 10.33
N PHE A 114 -24.48 8.96 10.34
CA PHE A 114 -23.13 9.28 9.93
C PHE A 114 -22.68 8.42 8.73
N THR A 115 -22.22 9.08 7.67
CA THR A 115 -21.70 8.40 6.48
C THR A 115 -20.20 8.16 6.61
N VAL A 116 -19.79 6.90 6.67
CA VAL A 116 -18.37 6.52 6.69
C VAL A 116 -17.75 6.71 5.30
N SER A 117 -16.49 7.11 5.25
CA SER A 117 -15.70 7.15 4.01
C SER A 117 -14.66 6.04 4.03
N PRO A 118 -14.89 4.89 3.36
CA PRO A 118 -13.99 3.74 3.43
C PRO A 118 -12.55 4.08 3.04
N GLY A 119 -12.37 4.78 1.94
CA GLY A 119 -11.05 5.16 1.44
C GLY A 119 -10.24 6.09 2.36
N LYS A 120 -10.91 6.74 3.34
CA LYS A 120 -10.28 7.57 4.38
C LYS A 120 -10.22 6.88 5.73
N THR A 121 -10.78 5.68 5.86
CA THR A 121 -10.83 4.94 7.11
C THR A 121 -9.70 3.92 7.14
N VAL A 122 -8.86 4.01 8.18
CA VAL A 122 -7.72 3.12 8.38
C VAL A 122 -7.84 2.45 9.74
N ILE A 123 -7.77 1.13 9.74
CA ILE A 123 -7.74 0.31 10.95
C ILE A 123 -6.28 -0.05 11.24
N TYR A 124 -5.79 0.33 12.40
CA TYR A 124 -4.43 0.06 12.83
C TYR A 124 -4.33 -1.27 13.57
N GLY A 125 -3.26 -2.04 13.29
CA GLY A 125 -3.03 -3.32 13.93
C GLY A 125 -1.62 -3.85 13.64
N ILE A 126 -1.42 -5.14 13.81
CA ILE A 126 -0.16 -5.84 13.52
C ILE A 126 -0.46 -6.92 12.49
N CYS A 127 0.23 -6.89 11.35
CA CYS A 127 0.06 -7.92 10.33
C CYS A 127 0.64 -9.26 10.81
N ASN A 128 0.20 -10.34 10.19
CA ASN A 128 0.56 -11.71 10.58
C ASN A 128 2.09 -11.93 10.56
N ASP A 129 2.77 -11.41 9.53
CA ASP A 129 4.23 -11.51 9.39
C ASP A 129 4.97 -10.85 10.57
N CYS A 130 4.42 -9.76 11.12
CA CYS A 130 5.00 -9.06 12.27
C CYS A 130 4.50 -9.59 13.61
N GLY A 131 3.33 -10.23 13.67
CA GLY A 131 2.74 -10.84 14.86
C GLY A 131 3.43 -12.14 15.22
N ASN A 132 3.68 -13.00 14.24
CA ASN A 132 4.27 -14.33 14.43
C ASN A 132 5.79 -14.32 14.65
N ALA A 133 6.46 -13.17 14.54
CA ALA A 133 7.90 -13.06 14.78
C ALA A 133 8.32 -13.33 16.24
N LYS A 134 7.38 -13.60 17.17
CA LYS A 134 7.65 -13.87 18.60
C LYS A 134 7.02 -15.15 19.17
N SER A 135 6.23 -15.88 18.42
CA SER A 135 5.68 -17.16 18.88
C SER A 135 5.81 -18.18 17.75
N GLY A 136 6.71 -19.13 17.95
CA GLY A 136 6.91 -20.27 17.04
C GLY A 136 5.74 -21.26 17.11
N GLU A 137 4.51 -20.78 16.90
CA GLU A 137 3.35 -21.63 16.68
C GLU A 137 2.56 -21.12 15.49
N ASN A 138 2.59 -21.98 14.48
CA ASN A 138 1.92 -21.92 13.22
C ASN A 138 0.39 -22.02 13.43
N VAL A 139 -0.34 -20.92 13.30
CA VAL A 139 -1.75 -20.98 12.99
C VAL A 139 -1.94 -20.32 11.64
N GLY A 140 -1.74 -21.14 10.61
CA GLY A 140 -2.02 -20.77 9.23
C GLY A 140 -3.51 -20.57 9.03
N LEU A 141 -3.90 -19.32 8.89
CA LEU A 141 -5.09 -18.97 8.11
C LEU A 141 -4.56 -18.39 6.79
N PRO A 142 -4.82 -19.07 5.67
CA PRO A 142 -4.43 -18.52 4.38
C PRO A 142 -5.24 -17.25 4.15
N CYS A 143 -4.54 -16.14 4.05
CA CYS A 143 -5.10 -14.96 3.41
C CYS A 143 -5.30 -15.33 1.94
N HIS A 144 -6.47 -15.88 1.62
CA HIS A 144 -6.88 -16.04 0.24
C HIS A 144 -6.97 -14.66 -0.37
N GLY A 145 -5.99 -14.34 -1.23
CA GLY A 145 -6.09 -13.24 -2.15
C GLY A 145 -7.32 -13.47 -3.02
N HIS A 146 -8.43 -12.85 -2.65
CA HIS A 146 -9.55 -12.74 -3.56
C HIS A 146 -9.11 -11.80 -4.68
N LYS A 147 -8.70 -12.39 -5.82
CA LYS A 147 -8.78 -11.74 -7.10
C LYS A 147 -10.22 -11.27 -7.25
N CYS A 148 -10.41 -9.96 -7.33
CA CYS A 148 -11.65 -9.41 -7.85
C CYS A 148 -11.74 -9.81 -9.32
N GLU A 149 -12.43 -10.89 -9.63
CA GLU A 149 -12.95 -11.13 -10.96
C GLU A 149 -14.32 -10.46 -11.06
N LYS A 150 -14.34 -9.48 -12.01
CA LYS A 150 -15.46 -8.79 -12.65
C LYS A 150 -16.51 -8.11 -11.78
#